data_deaee55c57dd444195375337b2806680
#
_entry.id   deaee55c57dd444195375337b2806680
#
_cell.length_a   1.000
_cell.length_b   1.000
_cell.length_c   1.000
_cell.angle_alpha   90.00
_cell.angle_beta   90.00
_cell.angle_gamma   90.00
#
_symmetry.space_group_name_H-M   'P 1'
#
loop_
_entity.id
_entity.type
_entity.pdbx_description
1 polymer ?
#
loop_
_entity_poly.entity_id
_entity_poly.type
_entity_poly.pdbx_seq_one_letter_code
_entity_poly.pdbx_strand_id
1 'polypeptide(L)'
;DILGGMRNLAPYAENVPLNLLTCLLIFLGGIGFLVIREVWVKKFRWKSLSMHTRVVLTMSALLIAAGTVLLKWTEPISWLSALFHSVSARTAGFSTVSLGTFSSAGRLVMIVLMFIGASPGSTGGGIKTSTVFALFQGIKSAATNKEEKAFRYAVPRDAFRKAAVILVLALSVVLAGTFALLLLE
;
A
#
# COMPACT_ATOMS: atom_id res chain seq x y z
N ASP A 1 1.41 -0.06 -23.86
CA ASP A 1 2.40 0.67 -24.67
C ASP A 1 1.97 0.63 -26.13
N ILE A 2 1.55 1.77 -26.67
CA ILE A 2 1.02 1.91 -28.05
C ILE A 2 2.12 1.62 -29.10
N LEU A 3 3.38 1.62 -28.71
CA LEU A 3 4.55 1.43 -29.56
C LEU A 3 5.18 0.03 -29.47
N GLY A 4 4.51 -0.94 -28.87
CA GLY A 4 4.89 -2.36 -28.93
C GLY A 4 6.10 -2.80 -28.11
N GLY A 5 6.59 -1.97 -27.23
CA GLY A 5 7.65 -2.35 -26.29
C GLY A 5 7.20 -2.12 -24.85
N MET A 6 6.81 -3.16 -24.13
CA MET A 6 6.45 -3.09 -22.70
C MET A 6 7.63 -2.62 -21.82
N ARG A 7 8.16 -1.43 -22.10
CA ARG A 7 9.33 -0.92 -21.37
C ARG A 7 8.97 -0.08 -20.15
N ASN A 8 7.71 0.37 -20.00
CA ASN A 8 7.24 1.22 -18.91
C ASN A 8 8.31 2.31 -18.57
N LEU A 9 8.79 2.41 -17.32
CA LEU A 9 9.88 3.30 -16.92
C LEU A 9 11.25 2.60 -16.85
N ALA A 10 11.39 1.39 -17.42
CA ALA A 10 12.66 0.66 -17.42
C ALA A 10 13.83 1.45 -18.05
N PRO A 11 13.68 2.21 -19.15
CA PRO A 11 14.75 3.03 -19.69
C PRO A 11 15.24 4.14 -18.75
N TYR A 12 14.43 4.49 -17.75
CA TYR A 12 14.70 5.55 -16.78
C TYR A 12 14.98 5.00 -15.37
N ALA A 13 15.29 3.71 -15.23
CA ALA A 13 15.50 3.06 -13.94
C ALA A 13 16.58 3.73 -13.07
N GLU A 14 17.62 4.30 -13.70
CA GLU A 14 18.71 5.01 -13.02
C GLU A 14 18.48 6.52 -12.89
N ASN A 15 17.43 7.06 -13.49
CA ASN A 15 17.11 8.48 -13.41
C ASN A 15 16.50 8.80 -12.04
N VAL A 16 17.35 9.16 -11.06
CA VAL A 16 16.95 9.43 -9.67
C VAL A 16 15.87 10.52 -9.57
N PRO A 17 16.01 11.73 -10.20
CA PRO A 17 15.00 12.77 -10.11
C PRO A 17 13.62 12.33 -10.61
N LEU A 18 13.56 11.64 -11.73
CA LEU A 18 12.30 11.18 -12.33
C LEU A 18 11.64 10.13 -11.46
N ASN A 19 12.41 9.16 -10.94
CA ASN A 19 11.88 8.12 -10.08
C ASN A 19 11.35 8.68 -8.75
N LEU A 20 12.06 9.62 -8.12
CA LEU A 20 11.61 10.26 -6.89
C LEU A 20 10.39 11.13 -7.09
N LEU A 21 10.33 11.90 -8.19
CA LEU A 21 9.15 12.69 -8.54
C LEU A 21 7.93 11.80 -8.76
N THR A 22 8.09 10.70 -9.50
CA THR A 22 7.01 9.73 -9.73
C THR A 22 6.56 9.10 -8.42
N CYS A 23 7.48 8.68 -7.55
CA CYS A 23 7.14 8.17 -6.22
C CYS A 23 6.36 9.20 -5.38
N LEU A 24 6.76 10.46 -5.42
CA LEU A 24 6.06 11.54 -4.72
C LEU A 24 4.62 11.72 -5.23
N LEU A 25 4.44 11.74 -6.55
CA LEU A 25 3.11 11.87 -7.17
C LEU A 25 2.22 10.67 -6.82
N ILE A 26 2.74 9.45 -6.90
CA ILE A 26 2.01 8.22 -6.49
C ILE A 26 1.63 8.29 -5.01
N PHE A 27 2.56 8.69 -4.15
CA PHE A 27 2.30 8.83 -2.72
C PHE A 27 1.20 9.84 -2.44
N LEU A 28 1.26 11.03 -3.03
CA LEU A 28 0.24 12.07 -2.88
C LEU A 28 -1.14 11.59 -3.37
N GLY A 29 -1.21 10.92 -4.53
CA GLY A 29 -2.45 10.30 -5.03
C GLY A 29 -2.98 9.20 -4.11
N GLY A 30 -2.09 8.44 -3.47
CA GLY A 30 -2.42 7.29 -2.62
C GLY A 30 -2.84 7.61 -1.19
N ILE A 31 -2.49 8.76 -0.62
CA ILE A 31 -2.88 9.12 0.76
C ILE A 31 -4.29 9.72 0.88
N GLY A 32 -4.89 10.13 -0.22
CA GLY A 32 -6.23 10.67 -0.26
C GLY A 32 -6.33 12.18 0.01
N PHE A 33 -7.25 12.84 -0.69
CA PHE A 33 -7.37 14.30 -0.67
C PHE A 33 -7.75 14.87 0.70
N LEU A 34 -8.52 14.14 1.50
CA LEU A 34 -8.90 14.57 2.85
C LEU A 34 -7.68 14.70 3.77
N VAL A 35 -6.75 13.75 3.67
CA VAL A 35 -5.50 13.76 4.43
C VAL A 35 -4.61 14.92 3.97
N ILE A 36 -4.46 15.12 2.66
CA ILE A 36 -3.68 16.24 2.11
C ILE A 36 -4.23 17.57 2.60
N ARG A 37 -5.55 17.78 2.48
CA ARG A 37 -6.22 18.99 2.96
C ARG A 37 -6.01 19.21 4.46
N GLU A 38 -6.18 18.17 5.27
CA GLU A 38 -6.01 18.29 6.72
C GLU A 38 -4.58 18.64 7.12
N VAL A 39 -3.60 17.98 6.51
CA VAL A 39 -2.17 18.25 6.73
C VAL A 39 -1.82 19.68 6.37
N TRP A 40 -2.33 20.18 5.23
CA TRP A 40 -2.12 21.56 4.78
C TRP A 40 -2.72 22.58 5.74
N VAL A 41 -4.00 22.43 6.09
CA VAL A 41 -4.72 23.37 6.98
C VAL A 41 -4.09 23.40 8.37
N LYS A 42 -3.68 22.23 8.90
CA LYS A 42 -3.07 22.11 10.23
C LYS A 42 -1.57 22.32 10.25
N LYS A 43 -0.98 22.80 9.14
CA LYS A 43 0.46 23.13 9.00
C LYS A 43 1.38 22.03 9.54
N PHE A 44 1.12 20.78 9.17
CA PHE A 44 1.92 19.60 9.59
C PHE A 44 2.03 19.37 11.11
N ARG A 45 1.17 19.99 11.94
CA ARG A 45 1.19 19.78 13.38
C ARG A 45 0.62 18.41 13.73
N TRP A 46 1.49 17.41 13.93
CA TRP A 46 1.11 16.01 14.22
C TRP A 46 0.05 15.88 15.32
N LYS A 47 0.21 16.63 16.42
CA LYS A 47 -0.73 16.59 17.58
C LYS A 47 -2.13 17.08 17.24
N SER A 48 -2.31 17.89 16.22
CA SER A 48 -3.61 18.45 15.80
C SER A 48 -4.30 17.61 14.73
N LEU A 49 -3.60 16.65 14.10
CA LEU A 49 -4.16 15.80 13.08
C LEU A 49 -5.20 14.83 13.64
N SER A 50 -6.23 14.54 12.87
CA SER A 50 -7.24 13.53 13.21
C SER A 50 -6.63 12.13 13.33
N MET A 51 -7.31 11.24 14.04
CA MET A 51 -6.92 9.83 14.13
C MET A 51 -6.77 9.21 12.73
N HIS A 52 -7.73 9.47 11.84
CA HIS A 52 -7.71 8.95 10.47
C HIS A 52 -6.42 9.35 9.73
N THR A 53 -6.08 10.63 9.72
CA THR A 53 -4.88 11.14 9.06
C THR A 53 -3.60 10.54 9.64
N ARG A 54 -3.50 10.41 10.97
CA ARG A 54 -2.35 9.77 11.60
C ARG A 54 -2.22 8.30 11.21
N VAL A 55 -3.33 7.54 11.21
CA VAL A 55 -3.34 6.14 10.79
C VAL A 55 -2.88 6.02 9.34
N VAL A 56 -3.44 6.82 8.44
CA VAL A 56 -3.08 6.79 7.01
C VAL A 56 -1.60 7.07 6.80
N LEU A 57 -1.07 8.13 7.39
CA LEU A 57 0.34 8.51 7.23
C LEU A 57 1.28 7.45 7.82
N THR A 58 0.98 6.95 9.02
CA THR A 58 1.80 5.92 9.69
C THR A 58 1.79 4.62 8.90
N MET A 59 0.60 4.13 8.49
CA MET A 59 0.49 2.89 7.73
C MET A 59 1.12 3.00 6.36
N SER A 60 0.96 4.14 5.67
CA SER A 60 1.62 4.36 4.38
C SER A 60 3.14 4.36 4.50
N ALA A 61 3.69 5.06 5.49
CA ALA A 61 5.14 5.07 5.73
C ALA A 61 5.67 3.68 6.09
N LEU A 62 4.95 2.95 6.96
CA LEU A 62 5.33 1.59 7.37
C LEU A 62 5.32 0.63 6.18
N LEU A 63 4.27 0.65 5.36
CA LEU A 63 4.17 -0.22 4.19
C LEU A 63 5.25 0.08 3.15
N ILE A 64 5.56 1.36 2.90
CA ILE A 64 6.65 1.75 1.99
C ILE A 64 8.00 1.26 2.53
N ALA A 65 8.28 1.52 3.80
CA ALA A 65 9.56 1.11 4.40
C ALA A 65 9.71 -0.42 4.42
N ALA A 66 8.70 -1.14 4.90
CA ALA A 66 8.70 -2.60 4.94
C ALA A 66 8.81 -3.21 3.53
N GLY A 67 8.01 -2.72 2.57
CA GLY A 67 8.08 -3.18 1.19
C GLY A 67 9.43 -2.93 0.54
N THR A 68 10.03 -1.75 0.77
CA THR A 68 11.36 -1.41 0.25
C THR A 68 12.44 -2.35 0.81
N VAL A 69 12.43 -2.58 2.13
CA VAL A 69 13.40 -3.46 2.79
C VAL A 69 13.22 -4.91 2.33
N LEU A 70 11.99 -5.41 2.28
CA LEU A 70 11.70 -6.78 1.84
C LEU A 70 12.09 -7.00 0.37
N LEU A 71 11.75 -6.06 -0.52
CA LEU A 71 12.14 -6.16 -1.93
C LEU A 71 13.65 -6.07 -2.11
N LYS A 72 14.34 -5.22 -1.36
CA LYS A 72 15.81 -5.15 -1.39
C LYS A 72 16.45 -6.45 -0.89
N TRP A 73 15.82 -7.12 0.06
CA TRP A 73 16.33 -8.37 0.63
C TRP A 73 16.10 -9.58 -0.29
N THR A 74 14.96 -9.59 -0.98
CA THR A 74 14.57 -10.70 -1.87
C THR A 74 15.12 -10.58 -3.29
N GLU A 75 15.46 -9.36 -3.73
CA GLU A 75 15.85 -9.09 -5.12
C GLU A 75 17.19 -8.34 -5.19
N PRO A 76 18.05 -8.65 -6.17
CA PRO A 76 19.33 -7.95 -6.38
C PRO A 76 19.12 -6.61 -7.12
N ILE A 77 18.17 -5.80 -6.70
CA ILE A 77 17.85 -4.49 -7.28
C ILE A 77 18.44 -3.36 -6.44
N SER A 78 18.56 -2.15 -7.02
CA SER A 78 19.01 -0.97 -6.30
C SER A 78 18.00 -0.54 -5.22
N TRP A 79 18.44 0.20 -4.19
CA TRP A 79 17.55 0.78 -3.20
C TRP A 79 16.49 1.69 -3.81
N LEU A 80 16.86 2.44 -4.85
CA LEU A 80 15.95 3.30 -5.58
C LEU A 80 14.84 2.47 -6.27
N SER A 81 15.20 1.39 -6.96
CA SER A 81 14.23 0.49 -7.60
C SER A 81 13.36 -0.22 -6.57
N ALA A 82 13.90 -0.66 -5.43
CA ALA A 82 13.13 -1.26 -4.36
C ALA A 82 12.10 -0.28 -3.77
N LEU A 83 12.49 0.96 -3.51
CA LEU A 83 11.59 2.04 -3.07
C LEU A 83 10.52 2.30 -4.13
N PHE A 84 10.92 2.43 -5.39
CA PHE A 84 10.02 2.68 -6.51
C PHE A 84 8.94 1.60 -6.61
N HIS A 85 9.33 0.32 -6.60
CA HIS A 85 8.40 -0.80 -6.68
C HIS A 85 7.50 -0.90 -5.43
N SER A 86 8.04 -0.63 -4.22
CA SER A 86 7.24 -0.60 -3.00
C SER A 86 6.15 0.48 -3.03
N VAL A 87 6.45 1.66 -3.58
CA VAL A 87 5.47 2.73 -3.75
C VAL A 87 4.49 2.42 -4.87
N SER A 88 4.98 1.96 -6.03
CA SER A 88 4.19 1.69 -7.23
C SER A 88 3.25 0.48 -7.07
N ALA A 89 3.65 -0.54 -6.32
CA ALA A 89 2.82 -1.73 -6.05
C ALA A 89 1.47 -1.37 -5.42
N ARG A 90 1.38 -0.26 -4.69
CA ARG A 90 0.12 0.21 -4.12
C ARG A 90 -0.78 0.91 -5.14
N THR A 91 -1.06 0.20 -6.24
CA THR A 91 -2.04 0.49 -7.29
C THR A 91 -1.68 1.61 -8.28
N ALA A 92 -0.39 1.91 -8.48
CA ALA A 92 0.05 2.87 -9.51
C ALA A 92 0.41 2.17 -10.85
N GLY A 93 1.02 0.97 -10.80
CA GLY A 93 1.29 0.17 -11.99
C GLY A 93 2.55 0.55 -12.77
N PHE A 94 3.36 1.49 -12.31
CA PHE A 94 4.64 1.80 -12.92
C PHE A 94 5.72 0.79 -12.50
N SER A 95 6.63 0.45 -13.41
CA SER A 95 7.77 -0.42 -13.12
C SER A 95 9.05 0.06 -13.79
N THR A 96 10.17 -0.04 -13.07
CA THR A 96 11.51 0.22 -13.58
C THR A 96 12.28 -1.06 -13.89
N VAL A 97 11.81 -2.20 -13.37
CA VAL A 97 12.33 -3.55 -13.61
C VAL A 97 11.15 -4.46 -13.96
N SER A 98 11.35 -5.40 -14.87
CA SER A 98 10.29 -6.34 -15.22
C SER A 98 9.94 -7.24 -14.05
N LEU A 99 8.65 -7.32 -13.70
CA LEU A 99 8.16 -8.22 -12.63
C LEU A 99 8.38 -9.70 -12.95
N GLY A 100 8.50 -10.04 -14.24
CA GLY A 100 8.80 -11.41 -14.69
C GLY A 100 10.18 -11.89 -14.25
N THR A 101 11.14 -11.00 -13.99
CA THR A 101 12.49 -11.34 -13.51
C THR A 101 12.59 -11.52 -12.01
N PHE A 102 11.54 -11.17 -11.25
CA PHE A 102 11.54 -11.30 -9.80
C PHE A 102 11.49 -12.76 -9.37
N SER A 103 12.17 -13.06 -8.28
CA SER A 103 12.10 -14.34 -7.60
C SER A 103 10.67 -14.64 -7.10
N SER A 104 10.40 -15.87 -6.74
CA SER A 104 9.09 -16.24 -6.14
C SER A 104 8.82 -15.46 -4.84
N ALA A 105 9.87 -15.19 -4.05
CA ALA A 105 9.77 -14.40 -2.82
C ALA A 105 9.45 -12.94 -3.12
N GLY A 106 10.15 -12.31 -4.08
CA GLY A 106 9.87 -10.94 -4.50
C GLY A 106 8.48 -10.78 -5.10
N ARG A 107 8.03 -11.75 -5.91
CA ARG A 107 6.65 -11.78 -6.43
C ARG A 107 5.61 -11.85 -5.31
N LEU A 108 5.84 -12.68 -4.28
CA LEU A 108 4.94 -12.75 -3.13
C LEU A 108 4.85 -11.41 -2.39
N VAL A 109 6.00 -10.74 -2.16
CA VAL A 109 6.02 -9.40 -1.56
C VAL A 109 5.20 -8.41 -2.38
N MET A 110 5.37 -8.43 -3.71
CA MET A 110 4.60 -7.56 -4.63
C MET A 110 3.10 -7.85 -4.55
N ILE A 111 2.68 -9.11 -4.55
CA ILE A 111 1.26 -9.51 -4.43
C ILE A 111 0.66 -8.97 -3.14
N VAL A 112 1.36 -9.11 -2.00
CA VAL A 112 0.90 -8.59 -0.71
C VAL A 112 0.78 -7.06 -0.73
N LEU A 113 1.76 -6.35 -1.29
CA LEU A 113 1.73 -4.89 -1.41
C LEU A 113 0.61 -4.41 -2.35
N MET A 114 0.35 -5.12 -3.45
CA MET A 114 -0.76 -4.82 -4.37
C MET A 114 -2.13 -5.06 -3.70
N PHE A 115 -2.25 -6.10 -2.88
CA PHE A 115 -3.47 -6.42 -2.14
C PHE A 115 -3.78 -5.36 -1.09
N ILE A 116 -2.74 -4.83 -0.39
CA ILE A 116 -2.85 -3.70 0.54
C ILE A 116 -2.73 -2.41 -0.27
N GLY A 117 -3.84 -1.96 -0.80
CA GLY A 117 -3.89 -0.79 -1.66
C GLY A 117 -3.69 0.55 -0.94
N ALA A 118 -4.30 1.58 -1.50
CA ALA A 118 -4.16 2.94 -1.04
C ALA A 118 -5.13 3.30 0.11
N SER A 119 -5.09 4.54 0.55
CA SER A 119 -5.89 5.04 1.68
C SER A 119 -7.34 5.36 1.28
N PRO A 120 -8.28 5.45 2.22
CA PRO A 120 -9.63 5.91 1.92
C PRO A 120 -9.64 7.32 1.32
N GLY A 121 -10.49 7.54 0.31
CA GLY A 121 -10.56 8.82 -0.41
C GLY A 121 -9.36 9.12 -1.31
N SER A 122 -8.60 8.10 -1.68
CA SER A 122 -7.51 8.15 -2.66
C SER A 122 -7.95 7.62 -4.03
N THR A 123 -7.09 7.78 -5.03
CA THR A 123 -7.29 7.25 -6.38
C THR A 123 -6.98 5.76 -6.51
N GLY A 124 -6.36 5.15 -5.50
CA GLY A 124 -5.92 3.76 -5.54
C GLY A 124 -7.00 2.75 -5.13
N GLY A 125 -6.90 1.53 -5.67
CA GLY A 125 -7.74 0.37 -5.33
C GLY A 125 -7.25 -0.43 -4.11
N GLY A 126 -7.63 -1.70 -4.06
CA GLY A 126 -7.21 -2.65 -3.01
C GLY A 126 -7.87 -2.44 -1.65
N ILE A 127 -7.47 -3.28 -0.67
CA ILE A 127 -7.89 -3.11 0.71
C ILE A 127 -7.28 -1.84 1.29
N LYS A 128 -8.11 -0.99 1.88
CA LYS A 128 -7.66 0.32 2.37
C LYS A 128 -6.72 0.19 3.57
N THR A 129 -5.74 1.07 3.66
CA THR A 129 -4.77 1.09 4.78
C THR A 129 -5.44 1.18 6.16
N SER A 130 -6.58 1.88 6.26
CA SER A 130 -7.39 1.92 7.49
C SER A 130 -8.02 0.58 7.86
N THR A 131 -8.40 -0.24 6.86
CA THR A 131 -8.94 -1.59 7.07
C THR A 131 -7.85 -2.51 7.62
N VAL A 132 -6.64 -2.48 7.03
CA VAL A 132 -5.49 -3.25 7.53
C VAL A 132 -5.12 -2.83 8.95
N PHE A 133 -5.16 -1.53 9.24
CA PHE A 133 -4.92 -1.02 10.59
C PHE A 133 -5.97 -1.54 11.59
N ALA A 134 -7.27 -1.51 11.23
CA ALA A 134 -8.34 -2.02 12.08
C ALA A 134 -8.21 -3.51 12.37
N LEU A 135 -7.83 -4.32 11.36
CA LEU A 135 -7.55 -5.75 11.53
C LEU A 135 -6.40 -5.96 12.52
N PHE A 136 -5.29 -5.25 12.33
CA PHE A 136 -4.13 -5.38 13.22
C PHE A 136 -4.46 -5.00 14.67
N GLN A 137 -5.22 -3.92 14.86
CA GLN A 137 -5.63 -3.48 16.20
C GLN A 137 -6.62 -4.46 16.83
N GLY A 138 -7.56 -5.01 16.07
CA GLY A 138 -8.49 -6.03 16.58
C GLY A 138 -7.78 -7.32 16.99
N ILE A 139 -6.84 -7.82 16.18
CA ILE A 139 -6.02 -8.97 16.52
C ILE A 139 -5.20 -8.70 17.79
N LYS A 140 -4.57 -7.53 17.86
CA LYS A 140 -3.80 -7.12 19.05
C LYS A 140 -4.68 -7.01 20.29
N SER A 141 -5.88 -6.45 20.18
CA SER A 141 -6.85 -6.34 21.27
C SER A 141 -7.29 -7.71 21.76
N ALA A 142 -7.63 -8.61 20.84
CA ALA A 142 -8.00 -9.99 21.16
C ALA A 142 -6.86 -10.75 21.87
N ALA A 143 -5.61 -10.58 21.41
CA ALA A 143 -4.45 -11.24 22.00
C ALA A 143 -4.05 -10.68 23.37
N THR A 144 -4.34 -9.41 23.66
CA THR A 144 -3.92 -8.73 24.91
C THR A 144 -5.06 -8.48 25.89
N ASN A 145 -6.30 -8.83 25.54
CA ASN A 145 -7.52 -8.51 26.33
C ASN A 145 -7.63 -7.03 26.73
N LYS A 146 -7.13 -6.13 25.90
CA LYS A 146 -7.17 -4.69 26.13
C LYS A 146 -8.08 -4.01 25.11
N GLU A 147 -8.70 -2.90 25.53
CA GLU A 147 -9.53 -2.10 24.61
C GLU A 147 -8.75 -1.62 23.37
N GLU A 148 -9.41 -1.61 22.23
CA GLU A 148 -8.85 -1.10 20.98
C GLU A 148 -8.63 0.41 21.08
N LYS A 149 -7.38 0.83 21.23
CA LYS A 149 -6.98 2.24 21.27
C LYS A 149 -5.93 2.53 20.21
N ALA A 150 -6.12 3.62 19.48
CA ALA A 150 -5.14 4.12 18.51
C ALA A 150 -4.85 5.58 18.78
N PHE A 151 -3.58 5.95 18.96
CA PHE A 151 -3.15 7.33 19.25
C PHE A 151 -3.98 8.03 20.35
N ARG A 152 -4.38 7.31 21.41
CA ARG A 152 -5.25 7.75 22.53
C ARG A 152 -6.75 7.85 22.21
N TYR A 153 -7.20 7.47 21.02
CA TYR A 153 -8.61 7.40 20.67
C TYR A 153 -9.11 5.97 20.75
N ALA A 154 -10.35 5.79 21.22
CA ALA A 154 -11.01 4.48 21.17
C ALA A 154 -11.36 4.16 19.69
N VAL A 155 -11.05 2.95 19.25
CA VAL A 155 -11.49 2.45 17.94
C VAL A 155 -12.93 1.96 18.08
N PRO A 156 -13.84 2.26 17.14
CA PRO A 156 -15.21 1.74 17.20
C PRO A 156 -15.21 0.21 17.30
N ARG A 157 -16.03 -0.35 18.21
CA ARG A 157 -16.11 -1.82 18.45
C ARG A 157 -16.40 -2.62 17.19
N ASP A 158 -17.13 -2.03 16.23
CA ASP A 158 -17.47 -2.67 14.97
C ASP A 158 -16.36 -2.59 13.90
N ALA A 159 -15.29 -1.82 14.14
CA ALA A 159 -14.27 -1.58 13.12
C ALA A 159 -13.57 -2.88 12.70
N PHE A 160 -13.21 -3.73 13.66
CA PHE A 160 -12.59 -5.02 13.40
C PHE A 160 -13.54 -5.94 12.60
N ARG A 161 -14.81 -6.05 13.02
CA ARG A 161 -15.79 -6.90 12.32
C ARG A 161 -15.99 -6.46 10.88
N LYS A 162 -16.16 -5.17 10.63
CA LYS A 162 -16.29 -4.60 9.28
C LYS A 162 -15.02 -4.84 8.45
N ALA A 163 -13.86 -4.64 9.05
CA ALA A 163 -12.57 -4.89 8.39
C ALA A 163 -12.38 -6.37 8.02
N ALA A 164 -12.79 -7.30 8.89
CA ALA A 164 -12.74 -8.74 8.61
C ALA A 164 -13.66 -9.13 7.44
N VAL A 165 -14.89 -8.60 7.40
CA VAL A 165 -15.80 -8.83 6.27
C VAL A 165 -15.19 -8.33 4.96
N ILE A 166 -14.62 -7.11 4.94
CA ILE A 166 -13.96 -6.55 3.75
C ILE A 166 -12.80 -7.44 3.31
N LEU A 167 -11.98 -7.93 4.25
CA LEU A 167 -10.86 -8.83 3.95
C LEU A 167 -11.35 -10.13 3.29
N VAL A 168 -12.36 -10.79 3.87
CA VAL A 168 -12.91 -12.04 3.34
C VAL A 168 -13.48 -11.84 1.93
N LEU A 169 -14.26 -10.78 1.72
CA LEU A 169 -14.82 -10.47 0.40
C LEU A 169 -13.72 -10.17 -0.63
N ALA A 170 -12.70 -9.39 -0.26
CA ALA A 170 -11.60 -9.09 -1.17
C ALA A 170 -10.80 -10.35 -1.54
N LEU A 171 -10.50 -11.22 -0.58
CA LEU A 171 -9.85 -12.51 -0.84
C LEU A 171 -10.70 -13.40 -1.75
N SER A 172 -12.01 -13.48 -1.50
CA SER A 172 -12.93 -14.26 -2.33
C SER A 172 -12.93 -13.79 -3.79
N VAL A 173 -12.94 -12.47 -4.00
CA VAL A 173 -12.90 -11.88 -5.37
C VAL A 173 -11.56 -12.20 -6.05
N VAL A 174 -10.43 -12.05 -5.34
CA VAL A 174 -9.11 -12.36 -5.89
C VAL A 174 -9.02 -13.84 -6.24
N LEU A 175 -9.43 -14.75 -5.34
CA LEU A 175 -9.38 -16.18 -5.60
C LEU A 175 -10.28 -16.60 -6.76
N ALA A 176 -11.52 -16.09 -6.81
CA ALA A 176 -12.45 -16.38 -7.90
C ALA A 176 -11.92 -15.85 -9.25
N GLY A 177 -11.37 -14.62 -9.28
CA GLY A 177 -10.78 -14.05 -10.47
C GLY A 177 -9.54 -14.81 -10.94
N THR A 178 -8.65 -15.19 -10.02
CA THR A 178 -7.47 -16.01 -10.34
C THR A 178 -7.88 -17.38 -10.88
N PHE A 179 -8.86 -18.04 -10.25
CA PHE A 179 -9.37 -19.32 -10.73
C PHE A 179 -9.97 -19.23 -12.12
N ALA A 180 -10.78 -18.17 -12.39
CA ALA A 180 -11.36 -17.96 -13.71
C ALA A 180 -10.29 -17.72 -14.80
N LEU A 181 -9.22 -16.98 -14.48
CA LEU A 181 -8.11 -16.76 -15.41
C LEU A 181 -7.34 -18.05 -15.70
N LEU A 182 -7.08 -18.88 -14.69
CA LEU A 182 -6.41 -20.18 -14.86
C LEU A 182 -7.22 -21.19 -15.66
N LEU A 183 -8.55 -21.04 -15.74
CA LEU A 183 -9.41 -21.86 -16.60
C LEU A 183 -9.37 -21.45 -18.06
N LEU A 184 -8.94 -20.21 -18.34
CA LEU A 184 -8.85 -19.67 -19.70
C LEU A 184 -7.46 -19.82 -20.34
N GLU A 185 -6.46 -20.21 -19.54
CA GLU A 185 -5.07 -20.45 -19.95
C GLU A 185 -4.86 -21.90 -20.37
#